data_cc616790469f55cede35698e6815d03b
#
_entry.id   cc616790469f55cede35698e6815d03b
#
_cell.length_a   1.000
_cell.length_b   1.000
_cell.length_c   1.000
_cell.angle_alpha   90.00
_cell.angle_beta   90.00
_cell.angle_gamma   90.00
#
_symmetry.space_group_name_H-M   'P 1'
#
loop_
_entity.id
_entity.type
_entity.pdbx_description
1 polymer ?
#
loop_
_entity_poly.entity_id
_entity_poly.type
_entity_poly.pdbx_seq_one_letter_code
_entity_poly.pdbx_strand_id
1 'polypeptide(L)'
;MNSDKSVQEPEDSSRRTSSDRRNDDVEEYADIISENRRNPNTEDPERADLSKVPSGAVSFTDIPISSRTEVPYEAYNRFSTRRKRITVAVISWCGLLSPISSTAVLSALPEVAAEYRTSGSIISLSNALYLVFMAISPCFWGPLSQVYGRKWTCTVTSTLFLACSIGTALSPNVAAFFVFRMLTSFAGTSFLVTGPAVIGDMYHPTTRATAMGWFLSGTLIGPTIGPVLGGIIVTYTSWRAIFWLQTALAGVGMVGAAFFMPETLAKLKKESLKGLPMAKKIGVLWEMTNPIRVIRLFKFPNLILVAISSGSLVWNMYGMLTPIRYVLNPRFALTSPAQSGLFYLAPGCGYLAGTLVGGRYADYTVRRWIAQRHGRRISEDRLRSCIPFIGAVLPGCMLIYGWSVQERVGGIAVPVVFMFLGGVAQLFCFPSLNTYCLDVIQGRSAEVIAGNFMVRYLFGAAGSAVVLPAIKTIGVGWFSTISSGFMIFGAACVWAVALWGTNWRKRIDEKKAPPPGA
;
A
#
# COMPACT_ATOMS: atom_id res chain seq x y z
N MET A 1 -74.84 36.18 35.50
CA MET A 1 -73.95 37.06 36.30
C MET A 1 -72.67 36.32 36.52
N ASN A 2 -71.60 36.97 36.19
CA ASN A 2 -70.17 36.63 36.36
C ASN A 2 -69.59 35.43 35.59
N SER A 3 -68.98 35.84 34.53
CA SER A 3 -67.99 35.16 33.76
C SER A 3 -66.64 35.21 34.42
N ASP A 4 -65.94 34.10 34.53
CA ASP A 4 -64.52 34.09 34.79
C ASP A 4 -63.80 33.50 33.58
N LYS A 5 -63.02 34.37 32.90
CA LYS A 5 -62.12 34.07 31.80
C LYS A 5 -60.73 33.84 32.42
N SER A 6 -60.30 32.55 32.51
CA SER A 6 -58.91 32.24 32.77
C SER A 6 -58.10 32.41 31.49
N VAL A 7 -57.17 33.37 31.52
CA VAL A 7 -56.17 33.62 30.50
C VAL A 7 -55.12 32.51 30.59
N GLN A 8 -54.97 31.71 29.53
CA GLN A 8 -53.82 30.85 29.33
C GLN A 8 -52.65 31.69 28.76
N GLU A 9 -51.52 31.73 29.49
CA GLU A 9 -50.26 32.20 29.00
C GLU A 9 -49.69 31.27 27.90
N PRO A 10 -49.00 31.78 26.88
CA PRO A 10 -48.36 30.92 25.88
C PRO A 10 -47.08 30.36 26.46
N GLU A 11 -46.95 29.01 26.47
CA GLU A 11 -45.70 28.30 26.82
C GLU A 11 -44.52 28.76 25.95
N ASP A 12 -43.46 29.15 26.66
CA ASP A 12 -42.16 29.59 26.11
C ASP A 12 -41.44 28.42 25.38
N SER A 13 -41.52 28.41 24.05
CA SER A 13 -40.90 27.41 23.17
C SER A 13 -39.40 27.63 22.94
N SER A 14 -38.75 28.53 23.70
CA SER A 14 -37.36 28.98 23.45
C SER A 14 -36.27 28.31 24.31
N ARG A 15 -36.58 27.27 25.13
CA ARG A 15 -35.61 26.62 26.04
C ARG A 15 -35.31 25.14 25.75
N ARG A 16 -35.48 24.64 24.52
CA ARG A 16 -34.87 23.34 24.18
C ARG A 16 -33.40 23.54 23.88
N THR A 17 -32.54 22.93 24.68
CA THR A 17 -31.09 23.02 24.50
C THR A 17 -30.67 22.29 23.24
N SER A 18 -29.57 22.73 22.64
CA SER A 18 -29.01 22.10 21.42
C SER A 18 -28.64 20.62 21.57
N SER A 19 -28.66 20.10 22.80
CA SER A 19 -28.45 18.69 23.14
C SER A 19 -29.70 17.84 22.90
N ASP A 20 -30.91 18.38 23.18
CA ASP A 20 -32.18 17.63 23.05
C ASP A 20 -32.53 17.42 21.56
N ARG A 21 -32.36 18.43 20.71
CA ARG A 21 -32.53 18.28 19.25
C ARG A 21 -31.55 17.28 18.66
N ARG A 22 -30.35 17.17 19.21
CA ARG A 22 -29.32 16.22 18.73
C ARG A 22 -29.63 14.77 19.11
N ASN A 23 -30.36 14.53 20.19
CA ASN A 23 -30.79 13.20 20.60
C ASN A 23 -31.98 12.71 19.73
N ASP A 24 -32.95 13.58 19.47
CA ASP A 24 -34.10 13.29 18.60
C ASP A 24 -33.64 12.91 17.18
N ASP A 25 -32.66 13.64 16.59
CA ASP A 25 -32.07 13.32 15.30
C ASP A 25 -31.32 11.97 15.27
N VAL A 26 -30.72 11.56 16.38
CA VAL A 26 -29.98 10.28 16.49
C VAL A 26 -30.94 9.09 16.63
N GLU A 27 -32.06 9.25 17.35
CA GLU A 27 -33.10 8.22 17.47
C GLU A 27 -33.84 8.02 16.16
N GLU A 28 -34.19 9.10 15.44
CA GLU A 28 -34.80 9.02 14.10
C GLU A 28 -33.87 8.30 13.09
N TYR A 29 -32.55 8.52 13.17
CA TYR A 29 -31.57 7.81 12.33
C TYR A 29 -31.39 6.33 12.70
N ALA A 30 -31.50 5.99 13.97
CA ALA A 30 -31.47 4.61 14.43
C ALA A 30 -32.71 3.84 13.95
N ASP A 31 -33.87 4.47 13.93
CA ASP A 31 -35.12 3.88 13.44
C ASP A 31 -35.09 3.66 11.94
N ILE A 32 -34.60 4.60 11.14
CA ILE A 32 -34.40 4.45 9.69
C ILE A 32 -33.46 3.28 9.37
N ILE A 33 -32.39 3.10 10.13
CA ILE A 33 -31.47 1.95 9.96
C ILE A 33 -32.12 0.64 10.37
N SER A 34 -32.98 0.65 11.39
CA SER A 34 -33.70 -0.54 11.86
C SER A 34 -34.80 -0.98 10.88
N GLU A 35 -35.45 -0.02 10.24
CA GLU A 35 -36.52 -0.26 9.27
C GLU A 35 -35.94 -0.80 7.94
N ASN A 36 -34.82 -0.30 7.48
CA ASN A 36 -34.10 -0.84 6.33
C ASN A 36 -33.52 -2.26 6.54
N ARG A 37 -33.33 -2.69 7.80
CA ARG A 37 -32.95 -4.08 8.11
C ARG A 37 -34.13 -5.06 8.07
N ARG A 38 -35.33 -4.58 8.22
CA ARG A 38 -36.56 -5.44 8.24
C ARG A 38 -37.13 -5.73 6.86
N ASN A 39 -36.72 -4.96 5.84
CA ASN A 39 -37.27 -5.11 4.50
C ASN A 39 -36.14 -5.25 3.43
N PRO A 40 -35.63 -6.47 3.18
CA PRO A 40 -34.52 -6.72 2.26
C PRO A 40 -34.86 -6.54 0.78
N ASN A 41 -36.13 -6.21 0.44
CA ASN A 41 -36.61 -6.05 -0.94
C ASN A 41 -36.82 -4.59 -1.38
N THR A 42 -36.46 -3.60 -0.57
CA THR A 42 -36.47 -2.21 -0.98
C THR A 42 -35.14 -1.80 -1.58
N GLU A 43 -35.25 -1.34 -2.79
CA GLU A 43 -34.27 -0.76 -3.72
C GLU A 43 -32.88 -0.42 -3.19
N ASP A 44 -31.91 -0.76 -4.05
CA ASP A 44 -30.48 -0.47 -4.04
C ASP A 44 -30.04 0.63 -3.05
N PRO A 45 -29.19 0.34 -2.04
CA PRO A 45 -28.69 1.35 -1.10
C PRO A 45 -27.90 2.50 -1.77
N GLU A 46 -27.68 2.44 -3.07
CA GLU A 46 -27.09 3.52 -3.87
C GLU A 46 -28.07 4.69 -4.13
N ARG A 47 -29.35 4.55 -3.85
CA ARG A 47 -30.38 5.59 -4.10
C ARG A 47 -30.89 6.32 -2.85
N ALA A 48 -30.30 6.10 -1.68
CA ALA A 48 -30.61 6.95 -0.55
C ALA A 48 -30.25 8.40 -0.87
N ASP A 49 -31.25 9.25 -0.93
CA ASP A 49 -31.13 10.67 -1.25
C ASP A 49 -30.27 11.37 -0.18
N LEU A 50 -28.98 11.52 -0.48
CA LEU A 50 -28.00 12.15 0.38
C LEU A 50 -28.27 13.64 0.64
N SER A 51 -29.27 14.22 0.00
CA SER A 51 -29.71 15.60 0.26
C SER A 51 -30.41 15.78 1.61
N LYS A 52 -30.89 14.67 2.22
CA LYS A 52 -31.59 14.66 3.52
C LYS A 52 -30.70 14.40 4.72
N VAL A 53 -29.39 14.21 4.54
CA VAL A 53 -28.46 14.07 5.65
C VAL A 53 -28.21 15.45 6.27
N PRO A 54 -28.55 15.65 7.57
CA PRO A 54 -28.28 16.92 8.22
C PRO A 54 -26.79 17.23 8.12
N SER A 55 -26.44 18.40 7.64
CA SER A 55 -25.05 18.85 7.39
C SER A 55 -24.17 18.92 8.67
N GLY A 56 -24.72 18.56 9.81
CA GLY A 56 -24.01 18.49 11.11
C GLY A 56 -23.66 17.08 11.61
N ALA A 57 -24.22 16.01 11.03
CA ALA A 57 -24.10 14.65 11.58
C ALA A 57 -22.88 13.85 11.07
N VAL A 58 -22.21 14.30 10.02
CA VAL A 58 -20.99 13.68 9.50
C VAL A 58 -19.88 14.73 9.44
N SER A 59 -19.27 15.01 10.57
CA SER A 59 -18.02 15.73 10.58
C SER A 59 -16.93 14.82 9.99
N PHE A 60 -16.76 14.89 8.67
CA PHE A 60 -15.57 14.43 8.01
C PHE A 60 -14.44 15.37 8.43
N THR A 61 -13.62 14.93 9.38
CA THR A 61 -12.34 15.51 9.75
C THR A 61 -12.34 16.99 10.18
N ASP A 62 -11.68 17.27 11.26
CA ASP A 62 -11.20 18.58 11.69
C ASP A 62 -10.12 19.16 10.72
N ILE A 63 -10.37 19.11 9.41
CA ILE A 63 -9.56 19.74 8.37
C ILE A 63 -10.33 20.96 7.88
N PRO A 64 -9.72 22.14 7.83
CA PRO A 64 -10.38 23.34 7.32
C PRO A 64 -10.97 23.09 5.94
N ILE A 65 -12.23 23.42 5.76
CA ILE A 65 -13.04 23.23 4.53
C ILE A 65 -12.40 23.87 3.28
N SER A 66 -11.49 24.81 3.47
CA SER A 66 -10.79 25.53 2.41
C SER A 66 -9.85 24.68 1.52
N SER A 67 -9.54 23.43 1.90
CA SER A 67 -8.72 22.52 1.10
C SER A 67 -9.50 21.39 0.40
N ARG A 68 -10.83 21.36 0.55
CA ARG A 68 -11.69 20.37 -0.12
C ARG A 68 -12.06 20.88 -1.51
N THR A 69 -11.28 20.55 -2.50
CA THR A 69 -11.82 20.40 -3.86
C THR A 69 -12.63 19.10 -3.85
N GLU A 70 -13.89 19.17 -3.44
CA GLU A 70 -14.82 18.05 -3.61
C GLU A 70 -14.93 17.80 -5.12
N VAL A 71 -14.43 16.64 -5.54
CA VAL A 71 -14.64 16.20 -6.92
C VAL A 71 -16.13 15.93 -7.06
N PRO A 72 -16.85 16.62 -7.98
CA PRO A 72 -18.28 16.45 -8.14
C PRO A 72 -18.60 14.96 -8.32
N TYR A 73 -19.68 14.47 -7.70
CA TYR A 73 -20.14 13.07 -7.80
C TYR A 73 -20.24 12.58 -9.25
N GLU A 74 -20.64 13.47 -10.17
CA GLU A 74 -20.71 13.21 -11.60
C GLU A 74 -19.38 12.83 -12.24
N ALA A 75 -18.25 13.28 -11.68
CA ALA A 75 -16.94 12.94 -12.22
C ALA A 75 -16.61 11.45 -12.07
N TYR A 76 -17.16 10.78 -11.04
CA TYR A 76 -16.99 9.34 -10.85
C TYR A 76 -17.86 8.51 -11.80
N ASN A 77 -18.98 9.04 -12.31
CA ASN A 77 -19.89 8.37 -13.25
C ASN A 77 -19.44 8.46 -14.71
N ARG A 78 -18.30 9.10 -14.98
CA ARG A 78 -17.72 9.29 -16.31
C ARG A 78 -17.47 7.97 -17.07
N PHE A 79 -17.26 6.86 -16.36
CA PHE A 79 -16.94 5.56 -16.95
C PHE A 79 -17.97 4.49 -16.58
N SER A 80 -18.35 3.67 -17.57
CA SER A 80 -19.23 2.52 -17.33
C SER A 80 -18.58 1.50 -16.37
N THR A 81 -19.40 0.76 -15.63
CA THR A 81 -18.93 -0.26 -14.67
C THR A 81 -18.03 -1.31 -15.32
N ARG A 82 -18.36 -1.73 -16.55
CA ARG A 82 -17.51 -2.67 -17.32
C ARG A 82 -16.12 -2.10 -17.58
N ARG A 83 -16.04 -0.83 -18.00
CA ARG A 83 -14.77 -0.15 -18.28
C ARG A 83 -13.93 0.03 -17.00
N LYS A 84 -14.57 0.36 -15.87
CA LYS A 84 -13.92 0.42 -14.56
C LYS A 84 -13.29 -0.93 -14.18
N ARG A 85 -14.03 -2.04 -14.30
CA ARG A 85 -13.53 -3.39 -13.99
C ARG A 85 -12.35 -3.79 -14.88
N ILE A 86 -12.43 -3.54 -16.19
CA ILE A 86 -11.32 -3.81 -17.12
C ILE A 86 -10.08 -3.01 -16.74
N THR A 87 -10.24 -1.72 -16.44
CA THR A 87 -9.12 -0.87 -16.02
C THR A 87 -8.48 -1.39 -14.74
N VAL A 88 -9.27 -1.80 -13.73
CA VAL A 88 -8.74 -2.39 -12.50
C VAL A 88 -7.98 -3.69 -12.80
N ALA A 89 -8.48 -4.55 -13.68
CA ALA A 89 -7.78 -5.77 -14.07
C ALA A 89 -6.42 -5.47 -14.73
N VAL A 90 -6.37 -4.49 -15.65
CA VAL A 90 -5.13 -4.06 -16.31
C VAL A 90 -4.11 -3.51 -15.33
N ILE A 91 -4.52 -2.58 -14.44
CA ILE A 91 -3.59 -2.01 -13.46
C ILE A 91 -3.16 -3.03 -12.40
N SER A 92 -4.02 -4.01 -12.04
CA SER A 92 -3.66 -5.12 -11.16
C SER A 92 -2.60 -6.02 -11.81
N TRP A 93 -2.76 -6.32 -13.10
CA TRP A 93 -1.77 -7.05 -13.88
C TRP A 93 -0.43 -6.31 -13.95
N CYS A 94 -0.44 -5.02 -14.28
CA CYS A 94 0.76 -4.20 -14.27
C CYS A 94 1.39 -4.12 -12.86
N GLY A 95 0.57 -4.02 -11.83
CA GLY A 95 1.00 -3.99 -10.44
C GLY A 95 1.69 -5.27 -9.96
N LEU A 96 1.39 -6.42 -10.59
CA LEU A 96 2.04 -7.70 -10.35
C LEU A 96 3.50 -7.73 -10.85
N LEU A 97 3.82 -7.00 -11.94
CA LEU A 97 5.09 -7.13 -12.66
C LEU A 97 6.32 -6.80 -11.78
N SER A 98 6.28 -5.70 -11.04
CA SER A 98 7.43 -5.27 -10.24
C SER A 98 7.69 -6.19 -9.04
N PRO A 99 6.70 -6.58 -8.22
CA PRO A 99 6.90 -7.54 -7.14
C PRO A 99 7.36 -8.92 -7.62
N ILE A 100 6.81 -9.46 -8.70
CA ILE A 100 7.25 -10.75 -9.25
C ILE A 100 8.70 -10.68 -9.74
N SER A 101 9.09 -9.57 -10.38
CA SER A 101 10.46 -9.34 -10.84
C SER A 101 11.46 -9.27 -9.69
N SER A 102 11.09 -8.64 -8.56
CA SER A 102 11.99 -8.52 -7.40
C SER A 102 12.24 -9.86 -6.72
N THR A 103 11.25 -10.75 -6.70
CA THR A 103 11.31 -11.98 -5.90
C THR A 103 11.61 -13.23 -6.71
N ALA A 104 11.27 -13.29 -8.00
CA ALA A 104 11.56 -14.46 -8.84
C ALA A 104 13.06 -14.79 -8.92
N VAL A 105 13.91 -13.78 -8.88
CA VAL A 105 15.37 -13.97 -8.89
C VAL A 105 15.91 -14.58 -7.60
N LEU A 106 15.17 -14.52 -6.49
CA LEU A 106 15.64 -15.07 -5.21
C LEU A 106 15.86 -16.60 -5.26
N SER A 107 15.06 -17.29 -6.07
CA SER A 107 15.22 -18.72 -6.30
C SER A 107 16.34 -19.09 -7.28
N ALA A 108 16.86 -18.12 -8.03
CA ALA A 108 17.92 -18.29 -9.03
C ALA A 108 19.28 -17.71 -8.59
N LEU A 109 19.40 -17.21 -7.36
CA LEU A 109 20.62 -16.51 -6.89
C LEU A 109 21.89 -17.34 -7.07
N PRO A 110 21.96 -18.66 -6.71
CA PRO A 110 23.16 -19.45 -6.88
C PRO A 110 23.53 -19.67 -8.34
N GLU A 111 22.54 -19.91 -9.20
CA GLU A 111 22.73 -20.19 -10.64
C GLU A 111 23.25 -18.96 -11.38
N VAL A 112 22.71 -17.78 -11.08
CA VAL A 112 23.20 -16.48 -11.62
C VAL A 112 24.61 -16.21 -11.13
N ALA A 113 24.90 -16.47 -9.84
CA ALA A 113 26.24 -16.29 -9.26
C ALA A 113 27.28 -17.21 -9.91
N ALA A 114 26.91 -18.47 -10.18
CA ALA A 114 27.78 -19.45 -10.83
C ALA A 114 28.10 -19.03 -12.28
N GLU A 115 27.14 -18.59 -13.07
CA GLU A 115 27.35 -18.21 -14.45
C GLU A 115 28.24 -16.96 -14.58
N TYR A 116 28.04 -15.97 -13.72
CA TYR A 116 28.87 -14.78 -13.71
C TYR A 116 30.17 -14.93 -12.88
N ARG A 117 30.49 -16.12 -12.37
CA ARG A 117 31.67 -16.42 -11.54
C ARG A 117 31.82 -15.45 -10.37
N THR A 118 30.74 -15.19 -9.67
CA THR A 118 30.67 -14.25 -8.56
C THR A 118 30.04 -14.89 -7.31
N SER A 119 30.00 -14.15 -6.21
CA SER A 119 29.38 -14.65 -4.98
C SER A 119 27.87 -14.41 -4.96
N GLY A 120 27.11 -15.29 -4.30
CA GLY A 120 25.69 -15.08 -4.10
C GLY A 120 25.35 -13.79 -3.34
N SER A 121 26.28 -13.28 -2.52
CA SER A 121 26.12 -12.00 -1.83
C SER A 121 26.12 -10.83 -2.81
N ILE A 122 26.95 -10.88 -3.86
CA ILE A 122 26.97 -9.84 -4.93
C ILE A 122 25.65 -9.87 -5.70
N ILE A 123 25.15 -11.05 -6.06
CA ILE A 123 23.85 -11.13 -6.75
C ILE A 123 22.69 -10.70 -5.83
N SER A 124 22.75 -10.98 -4.52
CA SER A 124 21.79 -10.46 -3.54
C SER A 124 21.84 -8.93 -3.46
N LEU A 125 23.01 -8.32 -3.63
CA LEU A 125 23.15 -6.86 -3.72
C LEU A 125 22.40 -6.29 -4.93
N SER A 126 22.31 -7.02 -6.06
CA SER A 126 21.47 -6.58 -7.19
C SER A 126 20.01 -6.45 -6.82
N ASN A 127 19.52 -7.33 -5.93
CA ASN A 127 18.15 -7.24 -5.43
C ASN A 127 17.97 -6.08 -4.44
N ALA A 128 18.96 -5.81 -3.60
CA ALA A 128 18.95 -4.63 -2.74
C ALA A 128 18.92 -3.33 -3.57
N LEU A 129 19.74 -3.22 -4.61
CA LEU A 129 19.71 -2.08 -5.55
C LEU A 129 18.36 -2.00 -6.30
N TYR A 130 17.79 -3.14 -6.70
CA TYR A 130 16.43 -3.17 -7.25
C TYR A 130 15.43 -2.47 -6.31
N LEU A 131 15.48 -2.77 -5.02
CA LEU A 131 14.60 -2.17 -4.01
C LEU A 131 14.90 -0.68 -3.76
N VAL A 132 16.15 -0.24 -3.87
CA VAL A 132 16.50 1.19 -3.84
C VAL A 132 15.83 1.94 -4.99
N PHE A 133 15.88 1.38 -6.20
CA PHE A 133 15.20 1.99 -7.36
C PHE A 133 13.67 1.90 -7.24
N MET A 134 13.13 0.85 -6.58
CA MET A 134 11.73 0.81 -6.17
C MET A 134 11.36 1.95 -5.20
N ALA A 135 12.28 2.36 -4.34
CA ALA A 135 12.05 3.47 -3.41
C ALA A 135 12.02 4.83 -4.11
N ILE A 136 12.89 5.04 -5.10
CA ILE A 136 13.03 6.32 -5.81
C ILE A 136 11.93 6.51 -6.86
N SER A 137 11.56 5.46 -7.56
CA SER A 137 10.61 5.45 -8.68
C SER A 137 9.28 6.17 -8.40
N PRO A 138 8.59 5.93 -7.27
CA PRO A 138 7.34 6.61 -6.93
C PRO A 138 7.45 8.14 -6.85
N CYS A 139 8.59 8.63 -6.39
CA CYS A 139 8.83 10.07 -6.25
C CYS A 139 8.94 10.77 -7.61
N PHE A 140 9.30 10.03 -8.65
CA PHE A 140 9.40 10.53 -10.01
C PHE A 140 8.10 10.30 -10.80
N TRP A 141 7.64 9.06 -10.90
CA TRP A 141 6.49 8.71 -11.72
C TRP A 141 5.15 9.17 -11.14
N GLY A 142 5.04 9.33 -9.83
CA GLY A 142 3.83 9.82 -9.16
C GLY A 142 3.43 11.21 -9.66
N PRO A 143 4.27 12.24 -9.48
CA PRO A 143 4.03 13.58 -10.00
C PRO A 143 3.92 13.64 -11.53
N LEU A 144 4.76 12.89 -12.25
CA LEU A 144 4.75 12.87 -13.72
C LEU A 144 3.41 12.36 -14.26
N SER A 145 2.82 11.36 -13.60
CA SER A 145 1.51 10.83 -13.97
C SER A 145 0.36 11.83 -13.75
N GLN A 146 0.53 12.83 -12.88
CA GLN A 146 -0.44 13.92 -12.71
C GLN A 146 -0.35 14.98 -13.82
N VAL A 147 0.81 15.12 -14.45
CA VAL A 147 1.03 16.10 -15.53
C VAL A 147 0.63 15.51 -16.88
N TYR A 148 1.18 14.34 -17.23
CA TYR A 148 1.01 13.74 -18.55
C TYR A 148 -0.18 12.79 -18.66
N GLY A 149 -0.77 12.40 -17.54
CA GLY A 149 -1.89 11.47 -17.47
C GLY A 149 -1.52 10.07 -17.05
N ARG A 150 -2.52 9.33 -16.56
CA ARG A 150 -2.32 7.98 -16.02
C ARG A 150 -2.07 6.95 -17.11
N LYS A 151 -2.83 7.03 -18.21
CA LYS A 151 -2.68 6.15 -19.38
C LYS A 151 -1.28 6.25 -19.98
N TRP A 152 -0.83 7.48 -20.25
CA TRP A 152 0.49 7.73 -20.83
C TRP A 152 1.60 7.14 -19.94
N THR A 153 1.55 7.43 -18.64
CA THR A 153 2.55 6.93 -17.69
C THR A 153 2.58 5.40 -17.66
N CYS A 154 1.41 4.74 -17.55
CA CYS A 154 1.35 3.29 -17.55
C CYS A 154 1.90 2.69 -18.85
N THR A 155 1.58 3.25 -20.02
CA THR A 155 2.06 2.74 -21.31
C THR A 155 3.57 2.90 -21.45
N VAL A 156 4.12 4.09 -21.15
CA VAL A 156 5.57 4.34 -21.23
C VAL A 156 6.34 3.45 -20.27
N THR A 157 5.89 3.35 -19.02
CA THR A 157 6.59 2.54 -18.03
C THR A 157 6.48 1.04 -18.31
N SER A 158 5.38 0.55 -18.88
CA SER A 158 5.26 -0.84 -19.34
C SER A 158 6.23 -1.14 -20.49
N THR A 159 6.38 -0.20 -21.44
CA THR A 159 7.32 -0.35 -22.55
C THR A 159 8.77 -0.35 -22.07
N LEU A 160 9.12 0.57 -21.15
CA LEU A 160 10.46 0.60 -20.54
C LEU A 160 10.73 -0.68 -19.74
N PHE A 161 9.77 -1.14 -18.97
CA PHE A 161 9.89 -2.38 -18.18
C PHE A 161 10.13 -3.58 -19.10
N LEU A 162 9.39 -3.69 -20.22
CA LEU A 162 9.56 -4.73 -21.23
C LEU A 162 10.97 -4.68 -21.83
N ALA A 163 11.40 -3.52 -22.32
CA ALA A 163 12.71 -3.36 -22.95
C ALA A 163 13.86 -3.69 -21.97
N CYS A 164 13.77 -3.22 -20.72
CA CYS A 164 14.77 -3.51 -19.70
C CYS A 164 14.76 -4.98 -19.27
N SER A 165 13.59 -5.66 -19.30
CA SER A 165 13.50 -7.10 -19.03
C SER A 165 14.20 -7.92 -20.10
N ILE A 166 14.05 -7.55 -21.39
CA ILE A 166 14.83 -8.13 -22.51
C ILE A 166 16.34 -7.90 -22.28
N GLY A 167 16.73 -6.66 -21.93
CA GLY A 167 18.12 -6.34 -21.63
C GLY A 167 18.69 -7.17 -20.47
N THR A 168 17.88 -7.47 -19.44
CA THR A 168 18.29 -8.34 -18.34
C THR A 168 18.47 -9.78 -18.80
N ALA A 169 17.56 -10.32 -19.63
CA ALA A 169 17.66 -11.67 -20.18
C ALA A 169 18.89 -11.87 -21.07
N LEU A 170 19.28 -10.84 -21.81
CA LEU A 170 20.41 -10.85 -22.75
C LEU A 170 21.71 -10.34 -22.12
N SER A 171 21.76 -10.01 -20.83
CA SER A 171 22.92 -9.41 -20.19
C SER A 171 24.18 -10.31 -20.29
N PRO A 172 25.29 -9.80 -20.86
CA PRO A 172 26.51 -10.58 -21.03
C PRO A 172 27.40 -10.61 -19.78
N ASN A 173 27.23 -9.67 -18.86
CA ASN A 173 28.04 -9.51 -17.67
C ASN A 173 27.23 -8.98 -16.48
N VAL A 174 27.82 -9.07 -15.28
CA VAL A 174 27.19 -8.65 -14.02
C VAL A 174 26.80 -7.17 -14.04
N ALA A 175 27.62 -6.29 -14.61
CA ALA A 175 27.34 -4.85 -14.63
C ALA A 175 26.09 -4.54 -15.48
N ALA A 176 25.98 -5.11 -16.68
CA ALA A 176 24.79 -4.98 -17.52
C ALA A 176 23.54 -5.56 -16.83
N PHE A 177 23.67 -6.71 -16.20
CA PHE A 177 22.60 -7.32 -15.40
C PHE A 177 22.10 -6.35 -14.31
N PHE A 178 22.99 -5.72 -13.55
CA PHE A 178 22.62 -4.74 -12.51
C PHE A 178 21.90 -3.53 -13.11
N VAL A 179 22.48 -2.93 -14.15
CA VAL A 179 21.90 -1.73 -14.79
C VAL A 179 20.48 -2.01 -15.29
N PHE A 180 20.29 -3.08 -16.07
CA PHE A 180 18.97 -3.41 -16.59
C PHE A 180 17.98 -3.75 -15.49
N ARG A 181 18.39 -4.44 -14.41
CA ARG A 181 17.53 -4.70 -13.27
C ARG A 181 17.10 -3.42 -12.53
N MET A 182 18.02 -2.48 -12.33
CA MET A 182 17.70 -1.18 -11.72
C MET A 182 16.69 -0.39 -12.56
N LEU A 183 16.89 -0.34 -13.88
CA LEU A 183 15.96 0.32 -14.80
C LEU A 183 14.60 -0.39 -14.86
N THR A 184 14.57 -1.72 -14.84
CA THR A 184 13.33 -2.51 -14.76
C THR A 184 12.57 -2.16 -13.48
N SER A 185 13.24 -2.08 -12.34
CA SER A 185 12.65 -1.66 -11.08
C SER A 185 12.08 -0.25 -11.13
N PHE A 186 12.86 0.70 -11.67
CA PHE A 186 12.45 2.09 -11.79
C PHE A 186 11.19 2.25 -12.65
N ALA A 187 11.09 1.51 -13.75
CA ALA A 187 9.89 1.52 -14.58
C ALA A 187 8.70 0.82 -13.89
N GLY A 188 8.91 -0.41 -13.38
CA GLY A 188 7.83 -1.27 -12.87
C GLY A 188 7.16 -0.76 -11.61
N THR A 189 7.87 -0.06 -10.74
CA THR A 189 7.29 0.45 -9.49
C THR A 189 6.31 1.60 -9.71
N SER A 190 6.34 2.24 -10.88
CA SER A 190 5.35 3.26 -11.26
C SER A 190 3.91 2.75 -11.12
N PHE A 191 3.67 1.46 -11.38
CA PHE A 191 2.33 0.86 -11.30
C PHE A 191 1.77 0.84 -9.88
N LEU A 192 2.63 0.73 -8.86
CA LEU A 192 2.23 0.73 -7.46
C LEU A 192 1.71 2.10 -6.99
N VAL A 193 2.06 3.17 -7.69
CA VAL A 193 1.59 4.53 -7.41
C VAL A 193 0.44 4.92 -8.34
N THR A 194 0.56 4.61 -9.63
CA THR A 194 -0.48 4.94 -10.60
C THR A 194 -1.74 4.11 -10.42
N GLY A 195 -1.63 2.84 -9.99
CA GLY A 195 -2.78 1.98 -9.73
C GLY A 195 -3.76 2.56 -8.70
N PRO A 196 -3.32 2.83 -7.45
CA PRO A 196 -4.16 3.49 -6.46
C PRO A 196 -4.69 4.85 -6.92
N ALA A 197 -3.91 5.61 -7.67
CA ALA A 197 -4.33 6.90 -8.21
C ALA A 197 -5.47 6.75 -9.23
N VAL A 198 -5.36 5.80 -10.17
CA VAL A 198 -6.42 5.47 -11.14
C VAL A 198 -7.72 5.05 -10.44
N ILE A 199 -7.61 4.20 -9.42
CA ILE A 199 -8.77 3.79 -8.62
C ILE A 199 -9.36 5.01 -7.90
N GLY A 200 -8.51 5.89 -7.36
CA GLY A 200 -8.92 7.14 -6.75
C GLY A 200 -9.68 8.07 -7.68
N ASP A 201 -9.28 8.11 -8.97
CA ASP A 201 -9.89 8.95 -10.00
C ASP A 201 -11.23 8.37 -10.52
N MET A 202 -11.44 7.04 -10.43
CA MET A 202 -12.59 6.35 -11.05
C MET A 202 -13.68 5.92 -10.06
N TYR A 203 -13.35 5.69 -8.79
CA TYR A 203 -14.26 5.13 -7.81
C TYR A 203 -14.55 6.10 -6.68
N HIS A 204 -15.83 6.18 -6.32
CA HIS A 204 -16.26 6.96 -5.16
C HIS A 204 -15.61 6.41 -3.86
N PRO A 205 -15.31 7.24 -2.87
CA PRO A 205 -14.68 6.82 -1.61
C PRO A 205 -15.36 5.63 -0.91
N THR A 206 -16.68 5.49 -1.04
CA THR A 206 -17.47 4.39 -0.43
C THR A 206 -17.27 3.04 -1.12
N THR A 207 -16.99 3.01 -2.43
CA THR A 207 -16.83 1.79 -3.24
C THR A 207 -15.37 1.51 -3.61
N ARG A 208 -14.47 2.45 -3.31
CA ARG A 208 -13.04 2.40 -3.63
C ARG A 208 -12.30 1.23 -2.98
N ALA A 209 -12.70 0.84 -1.76
CA ALA A 209 -12.02 -0.19 -0.99
C ALA A 209 -12.01 -1.56 -1.69
N THR A 210 -13.13 -1.95 -2.32
CA THR A 210 -13.23 -3.20 -3.08
C THR A 210 -12.32 -3.20 -4.31
N ALA A 211 -12.30 -2.11 -5.09
CA ALA A 211 -11.43 -1.98 -6.26
C ALA A 211 -9.94 -1.96 -5.86
N MET A 212 -9.62 -1.32 -4.74
CA MET A 212 -8.28 -1.32 -4.16
C MET A 212 -7.85 -2.72 -3.70
N GLY A 213 -8.78 -3.49 -3.13
CA GLY A 213 -8.55 -4.90 -2.75
C GLY A 213 -8.14 -5.75 -3.96
N TRP A 214 -8.84 -5.65 -5.08
CA TRP A 214 -8.49 -6.35 -6.32
C TRP A 214 -7.12 -5.92 -6.87
N PHE A 215 -6.81 -4.63 -6.83
CA PHE A 215 -5.49 -4.14 -7.23
C PHE A 215 -4.38 -4.68 -6.31
N LEU A 216 -4.57 -4.61 -5.00
CA LEU A 216 -3.60 -5.09 -4.02
C LEU A 216 -3.41 -6.61 -4.12
N SER A 217 -4.45 -7.40 -4.40
CA SER A 217 -4.30 -8.84 -4.60
C SER A 217 -3.33 -9.15 -5.75
N GLY A 218 -3.40 -8.41 -6.86
CA GLY A 218 -2.41 -8.52 -7.94
C GLY A 218 -0.99 -8.26 -7.45
N THR A 219 -0.77 -7.19 -6.71
CA THR A 219 0.57 -6.82 -6.21
C THR A 219 1.13 -7.81 -5.18
N LEU A 220 0.26 -8.47 -4.41
CA LEU A 220 0.65 -9.38 -3.32
C LEU A 220 0.88 -10.82 -3.79
N ILE A 221 0.26 -11.21 -4.90
CA ILE A 221 0.51 -12.51 -5.55
C ILE A 221 1.96 -12.57 -6.10
N GLY A 222 2.54 -11.44 -6.52
CA GLY A 222 3.89 -11.36 -7.09
C GLY A 222 4.98 -11.97 -6.22
N PRO A 223 5.16 -11.52 -4.97
CA PRO A 223 6.17 -12.07 -4.07
C PRO A 223 6.01 -13.56 -3.76
N THR A 224 4.81 -14.11 -3.93
CA THR A 224 4.50 -15.51 -3.72
C THR A 224 4.83 -16.36 -4.94
N ILE A 225 4.22 -15.99 -6.07
CA ILE A 225 4.33 -16.78 -7.30
C ILE A 225 5.70 -16.60 -7.94
N GLY A 226 6.33 -15.44 -7.79
CA GLY A 226 7.64 -15.14 -8.37
C GLY A 226 8.69 -16.21 -8.08
N PRO A 227 9.02 -16.47 -6.82
CA PRO A 227 10.05 -17.47 -6.48
C PRO A 227 9.64 -18.91 -6.82
N VAL A 228 8.33 -19.23 -6.80
CA VAL A 228 7.84 -20.56 -7.21
C VAL A 228 8.09 -20.79 -8.70
N LEU A 229 7.63 -19.84 -9.54
CA LEU A 229 7.89 -19.89 -10.97
C LEU A 229 9.39 -19.84 -11.28
N GLY A 230 10.12 -18.98 -10.59
CA GLY A 230 11.58 -18.89 -10.71
C GLY A 230 12.26 -20.22 -10.40
N GLY A 231 11.88 -20.87 -9.29
CA GLY A 231 12.41 -22.19 -8.90
C GLY A 231 12.10 -23.29 -9.91
N ILE A 232 10.88 -23.35 -10.43
CA ILE A 232 10.49 -24.30 -11.48
C ILE A 232 11.28 -24.04 -12.75
N ILE A 233 11.32 -22.80 -13.22
CA ILE A 233 12.02 -22.42 -14.45
C ILE A 233 13.51 -22.80 -14.36
N VAL A 234 14.17 -22.44 -13.27
CA VAL A 234 15.62 -22.72 -13.08
C VAL A 234 15.92 -24.22 -12.99
N THR A 235 14.97 -25.02 -12.49
CA THR A 235 15.13 -26.47 -12.43
C THR A 235 15.15 -27.12 -13.80
N TYR A 236 14.34 -26.66 -14.74
CA TYR A 236 14.15 -27.28 -16.04
C TYR A 236 14.81 -26.55 -17.21
N THR A 237 15.17 -25.27 -16.99
CA THR A 237 15.77 -24.41 -18.01
C THR A 237 16.88 -23.53 -17.43
N SER A 238 17.14 -22.38 -18.00
CA SER A 238 18.11 -21.40 -17.50
C SER A 238 17.43 -20.30 -16.68
N TRP A 239 18.17 -19.65 -15.81
CA TRP A 239 17.69 -18.48 -15.08
C TRP A 239 17.25 -17.32 -16.00
N ARG A 240 17.80 -17.24 -17.22
CA ARG A 240 17.40 -16.23 -18.22
C ARG A 240 15.94 -16.40 -18.64
N ALA A 241 15.38 -17.60 -18.61
CA ALA A 241 13.98 -17.86 -18.95
C ALA A 241 13.02 -17.17 -17.97
N ILE A 242 13.43 -16.87 -16.73
CA ILE A 242 12.67 -16.03 -15.78
C ILE A 242 12.40 -14.66 -16.39
N PHE A 243 13.42 -14.05 -16.97
CA PHE A 243 13.30 -12.70 -17.56
C PHE A 243 12.57 -12.70 -18.89
N TRP A 244 12.62 -13.79 -19.65
CA TRP A 244 11.78 -13.97 -20.84
C TRP A 244 10.30 -14.13 -20.47
N LEU A 245 9.96 -14.90 -19.43
CA LEU A 245 8.60 -14.93 -18.88
C LEU A 245 8.16 -13.54 -18.43
N GLN A 246 9.02 -12.81 -17.70
CA GLN A 246 8.74 -11.45 -17.28
C GLN A 246 8.50 -10.51 -18.46
N THR A 247 9.26 -10.65 -19.55
CA THR A 247 9.08 -9.90 -20.79
C THR A 247 7.71 -10.18 -21.41
N ALA A 248 7.29 -11.46 -21.47
CA ALA A 248 5.98 -11.84 -21.98
C ALA A 248 4.84 -11.23 -21.13
N LEU A 249 4.94 -11.32 -19.80
CA LEU A 249 3.98 -10.71 -18.88
C LEU A 249 3.92 -9.19 -19.03
N ALA A 250 5.07 -8.55 -19.25
CA ALA A 250 5.18 -7.11 -19.50
C ALA A 250 4.53 -6.71 -20.83
N GLY A 251 4.70 -7.53 -21.86
CA GLY A 251 4.04 -7.33 -23.17
C GLY A 251 2.52 -7.32 -23.06
N VAL A 252 1.96 -8.26 -22.31
CA VAL A 252 0.51 -8.29 -22.01
C VAL A 252 0.09 -7.03 -21.27
N GLY A 253 0.88 -6.59 -20.26
CA GLY A 253 0.61 -5.36 -19.51
C GLY A 253 0.67 -4.11 -20.40
N MET A 254 1.65 -4.03 -21.30
CA MET A 254 1.80 -2.91 -22.25
C MET A 254 0.60 -2.81 -23.20
N VAL A 255 0.20 -3.94 -23.80
CA VAL A 255 -0.99 -4.00 -24.67
C VAL A 255 -2.24 -3.63 -23.87
N GLY A 256 -2.38 -4.16 -22.66
CA GLY A 256 -3.48 -3.83 -21.75
C GLY A 256 -3.57 -2.33 -21.46
N ALA A 257 -2.46 -1.71 -21.08
CA ALA A 257 -2.39 -0.29 -20.78
C ALA A 257 -2.66 0.59 -22.03
N ALA A 258 -2.11 0.23 -23.19
CA ALA A 258 -2.26 1.01 -24.41
C ALA A 258 -3.70 1.00 -24.94
N PHE A 259 -4.34 -0.17 -25.00
CA PHE A 259 -5.64 -0.33 -25.67
C PHE A 259 -6.85 -0.26 -24.72
N PHE A 260 -6.76 -0.82 -23.53
CA PHE A 260 -7.92 -0.95 -22.65
C PHE A 260 -7.99 0.12 -21.55
N MET A 261 -6.86 0.76 -21.19
CA MET A 261 -6.87 1.79 -20.15
C MET A 261 -7.32 3.14 -20.74
N PRO A 262 -8.38 3.78 -20.19
CA PRO A 262 -8.75 5.14 -20.52
C PRO A 262 -7.85 6.14 -19.78
N GLU A 263 -7.81 7.40 -20.27
CA GLU A 263 -7.26 8.48 -19.43
C GLU A 263 -8.26 8.80 -18.31
N THR A 264 -7.81 8.68 -17.08
CA THR A 264 -8.67 8.82 -15.90
C THR A 264 -8.68 10.22 -15.32
N LEU A 265 -7.63 11.02 -15.57
CA LEU A 265 -7.59 12.41 -15.16
C LEU A 265 -8.64 13.25 -15.89
N ALA A 266 -9.42 14.01 -15.14
CA ALA A 266 -10.45 14.89 -15.70
C ALA A 266 -9.84 16.09 -16.45
N LYS A 267 -8.75 16.65 -15.93
CA LYS A 267 -7.98 17.73 -16.54
C LYS A 267 -6.49 17.41 -16.49
N LEU A 268 -5.86 17.35 -17.65
CA LEU A 268 -4.41 17.18 -17.75
C LEU A 268 -3.73 18.51 -17.45
N LYS A 269 -2.81 18.54 -16.50
CA LYS A 269 -1.99 19.72 -16.23
C LYS A 269 -1.08 20.08 -17.41
N LYS A 270 -0.85 19.16 -18.34
CA LYS A 270 -0.18 19.41 -19.62
C LYS A 270 -0.84 20.52 -20.43
N GLU A 271 -2.16 20.71 -20.31
CA GLU A 271 -2.88 21.75 -21.04
C GLU A 271 -2.50 23.15 -20.55
N SER A 272 -2.26 23.32 -19.25
CA SER A 272 -1.75 24.59 -18.69
C SER A 272 -0.30 24.90 -19.07
N LEU A 273 0.43 23.92 -19.61
CA LEU A 273 1.79 24.10 -20.13
C LEU A 273 1.81 24.46 -21.63
N LYS A 274 0.68 24.35 -22.34
CA LYS A 274 0.59 24.78 -23.74
C LYS A 274 0.73 26.30 -23.82
N GLY A 275 1.62 26.77 -24.67
CA GLY A 275 1.88 28.21 -24.88
C GLY A 275 3.03 28.79 -24.05
N LEU A 276 3.57 28.07 -23.06
CA LEU A 276 4.74 28.54 -22.32
C LEU A 276 6.05 28.33 -23.12
N PRO A 277 7.03 29.23 -23.05
CA PRO A 277 8.35 29.04 -23.65
C PRO A 277 9.04 27.84 -22.98
N MET A 278 9.92 27.16 -23.74
CA MET A 278 10.53 25.86 -23.34
C MET A 278 11.23 25.94 -21.97
N ALA A 279 11.98 27.02 -21.69
CA ALA A 279 12.65 27.21 -20.41
C ALA A 279 11.65 27.29 -19.22
N LYS A 280 10.53 28.00 -19.38
CA LYS A 280 9.48 28.06 -18.36
C LYS A 280 8.74 26.74 -18.21
N LYS A 281 8.52 25.98 -19.31
CA LYS A 281 7.97 24.60 -19.22
C LYS A 281 8.85 23.69 -18.38
N ILE A 282 10.15 23.70 -18.61
CA ILE A 282 11.11 22.86 -17.85
C ILE A 282 11.11 23.28 -16.38
N GLY A 283 11.09 24.58 -16.07
CA GLY A 283 11.02 25.07 -14.69
C GLY A 283 9.75 24.62 -13.95
N VAL A 284 8.59 24.79 -14.58
CA VAL A 284 7.29 24.35 -14.01
C VAL A 284 7.22 22.83 -13.87
N LEU A 285 7.69 22.09 -14.89
CA LEU A 285 7.80 20.62 -14.81
C LEU A 285 8.70 20.19 -13.65
N TRP A 286 9.87 20.78 -13.52
CA TRP A 286 10.79 20.52 -12.43
C TRP A 286 10.15 20.82 -11.08
N GLU A 287 9.50 21.96 -10.93
CA GLU A 287 8.78 22.30 -9.70
C GLU A 287 7.67 21.29 -9.38
N MET A 288 6.93 20.83 -10.40
CA MET A 288 5.85 19.86 -10.23
C MET A 288 6.34 18.43 -9.96
N THR A 289 7.47 18.04 -10.53
CA THR A 289 8.01 16.65 -10.43
C THR A 289 9.16 16.52 -9.43
N ASN A 290 9.55 17.60 -8.78
CA ASN A 290 10.67 17.60 -7.83
C ASN A 290 10.44 16.63 -6.67
N PRO A 291 11.26 15.58 -6.52
CA PRO A 291 11.16 14.59 -5.44
C PRO A 291 11.33 15.20 -4.04
N ILE A 292 11.95 16.38 -3.92
CA ILE A 292 12.08 17.12 -2.66
C ILE A 292 10.69 17.44 -2.06
N ARG A 293 9.64 17.57 -2.86
CA ARG A 293 8.27 17.75 -2.37
C ARG A 293 7.80 16.57 -1.54
N VAL A 294 8.18 15.35 -1.92
CA VAL A 294 7.90 14.12 -1.17
C VAL A 294 8.69 14.10 0.12
N ILE A 295 9.98 14.46 0.07
CA ILE A 295 10.86 14.52 1.24
C ILE A 295 10.39 15.58 2.25
N ARG A 296 9.88 16.71 1.77
CA ARG A 296 9.30 17.75 2.65
C ARG A 296 8.09 17.28 3.46
N LEU A 297 7.40 16.21 3.05
CA LEU A 297 6.30 15.62 3.81
C LEU A 297 6.77 14.92 5.09
N PHE A 298 8.05 14.55 5.18
CA PHE A 298 8.63 14.00 6.40
C PHE A 298 8.81 15.02 7.53
N LYS A 299 8.47 16.30 7.32
CA LYS A 299 8.28 17.26 8.41
C LYS A 299 7.09 16.90 9.31
N PHE A 300 6.18 16.03 8.85
CA PHE A 300 5.06 15.54 9.65
C PHE A 300 5.48 14.27 10.40
N PRO A 301 5.62 14.32 11.76
CA PRO A 301 6.10 13.18 12.54
C PRO A 301 5.27 11.92 12.37
N ASN A 302 3.95 12.09 12.25
CA ASN A 302 3.03 10.97 12.02
C ASN A 302 3.32 10.20 10.72
N LEU A 303 3.70 10.89 9.64
CA LEU A 303 4.02 10.23 8.38
C LEU A 303 5.34 9.46 8.44
N ILE A 304 6.37 10.01 9.06
CA ILE A 304 7.65 9.33 9.18
C ILE A 304 7.56 8.10 10.08
N LEU A 305 6.84 8.19 11.20
CA LEU A 305 6.65 7.05 12.12
C LEU A 305 5.87 5.91 11.47
N VAL A 306 4.82 6.21 10.71
CA VAL A 306 4.07 5.21 9.93
C VAL A 306 4.93 4.63 8.80
N ALA A 307 5.75 5.43 8.14
CA ALA A 307 6.66 4.96 7.11
C ALA A 307 7.75 4.03 7.68
N ILE A 308 8.32 4.33 8.84
CA ILE A 308 9.26 3.44 9.57
C ILE A 308 8.59 2.11 9.92
N SER A 309 7.36 2.17 10.43
CA SER A 309 6.60 0.95 10.72
C SER A 309 6.31 0.13 9.46
N SER A 310 5.92 0.76 8.35
CA SER A 310 5.79 0.08 7.06
C SER A 310 7.12 -0.51 6.58
N GLY A 311 8.23 0.17 6.86
CA GLY A 311 9.59 -0.27 6.57
C GLY A 311 9.98 -1.53 7.34
N SER A 312 9.65 -1.60 8.64
CA SER A 312 9.93 -2.79 9.45
C SER A 312 9.20 -4.05 8.95
N LEU A 313 7.99 -3.90 8.40
CA LEU A 313 7.27 -5.01 7.76
C LEU A 313 7.99 -5.53 6.51
N VAL A 314 8.52 -4.65 5.68
CA VAL A 314 9.25 -5.06 4.45
C VAL A 314 10.63 -5.60 4.78
N TRP A 315 11.32 -5.03 5.78
CA TRP A 315 12.53 -5.63 6.34
C TRP A 315 12.29 -7.08 6.75
N ASN A 316 11.24 -7.33 7.53
CA ASN A 316 10.87 -8.67 7.97
C ASN A 316 10.56 -9.60 6.78
N MET A 317 9.81 -9.11 5.78
CA MET A 317 9.48 -9.87 4.58
C MET A 317 10.74 -10.38 3.86
N TYR A 318 11.68 -9.48 3.55
CA TYR A 318 12.93 -9.88 2.89
C TYR A 318 13.86 -10.65 3.82
N GLY A 319 13.84 -10.38 5.13
CA GLY A 319 14.54 -11.15 6.15
C GLY A 319 14.12 -12.62 6.19
N MET A 320 12.86 -12.93 5.93
CA MET A 320 12.35 -14.30 5.83
C MET A 320 12.55 -14.92 4.46
N LEU A 321 12.37 -14.17 3.38
CA LEU A 321 12.39 -14.73 2.02
C LEU A 321 13.81 -14.96 1.48
N THR A 322 14.74 -14.04 1.74
CA THR A 322 16.10 -14.10 1.16
C THR A 322 16.91 -15.32 1.61
N PRO A 323 16.86 -15.76 2.88
CA PRO A 323 17.71 -16.87 3.34
C PRO A 323 17.21 -18.27 2.93
N ILE A 324 16.02 -18.42 2.38
CA ILE A 324 15.40 -19.72 2.08
C ILE A 324 16.37 -20.63 1.31
N ARG A 325 16.96 -20.14 0.21
CA ARG A 325 17.90 -20.93 -0.62
C ARG A 325 19.21 -21.28 0.09
N TYR A 326 19.70 -20.38 0.95
CA TYR A 326 21.01 -20.55 1.59
C TYR A 326 20.95 -21.25 2.95
N VAL A 327 19.81 -21.21 3.62
CA VAL A 327 19.64 -21.75 4.97
C VAL A 327 18.73 -22.98 5.00
N LEU A 328 17.53 -22.88 4.40
CA LEU A 328 16.57 -23.99 4.45
C LEU A 328 16.97 -25.16 3.53
N ASN A 329 17.57 -24.88 2.36
CA ASN A 329 18.01 -25.94 1.46
C ASN A 329 19.04 -26.88 2.10
N PRO A 330 20.20 -26.40 2.59
CA PRO A 330 21.18 -27.29 3.24
C PRO A 330 20.60 -27.96 4.47
N ARG A 331 19.70 -27.25 5.18
CA ARG A 331 19.12 -27.75 6.40
C ARG A 331 18.23 -28.97 6.20
N PHE A 332 17.40 -28.97 5.15
CA PHE A 332 16.43 -30.01 4.85
C PHE A 332 16.85 -30.89 3.67
N ALA A 333 18.14 -30.83 3.28
CA ALA A 333 18.71 -31.59 2.17
C ALA A 333 17.92 -31.46 0.85
N LEU A 334 17.43 -30.23 0.54
CA LEU A 334 16.68 -29.99 -0.68
C LEU A 334 17.65 -29.89 -1.86
N THR A 335 17.42 -30.70 -2.87
CA THR A 335 18.32 -30.82 -4.02
C THR A 335 17.90 -29.94 -5.19
N SER A 336 16.58 -29.62 -5.30
CA SER A 336 16.02 -28.89 -6.43
C SER A 336 15.64 -27.44 -6.11
N PRO A 337 15.91 -26.48 -7.01
CA PRO A 337 15.38 -25.12 -6.92
C PRO A 337 13.84 -25.05 -6.79
N ALA A 338 13.13 -25.98 -7.43
CA ALA A 338 11.67 -26.06 -7.33
C ALA A 338 11.20 -26.39 -5.91
N GLN A 339 11.88 -27.31 -5.20
CA GLN A 339 11.56 -27.62 -3.81
C GLN A 339 11.73 -26.41 -2.90
N SER A 340 12.78 -25.60 -3.11
CA SER A 340 12.96 -24.33 -2.41
C SER A 340 11.87 -23.34 -2.75
N GLY A 341 11.43 -23.32 -4.00
CA GLY A 341 10.33 -22.50 -4.49
C GLY A 341 9.04 -22.73 -3.71
N LEU A 342 8.75 -23.97 -3.30
CA LEU A 342 7.54 -24.31 -2.54
C LEU A 342 7.49 -23.65 -1.16
N PHE A 343 8.63 -23.38 -0.52
CA PHE A 343 8.62 -22.66 0.77
C PHE A 343 8.03 -21.25 0.65
N TYR A 344 8.17 -20.60 -0.52
CA TYR A 344 7.60 -19.28 -0.73
C TYR A 344 6.07 -19.31 -0.85
N LEU A 345 5.45 -20.49 -1.07
CA LEU A 345 4.00 -20.63 -1.02
C LEU A 345 3.44 -20.37 0.39
N ALA A 346 4.20 -20.71 1.44
CA ALA A 346 3.72 -20.56 2.81
C ALA A 346 3.38 -19.09 3.14
N PRO A 347 4.31 -18.12 3.08
CA PRO A 347 3.97 -16.72 3.33
C PRO A 347 3.01 -16.17 2.28
N GLY A 348 3.03 -16.68 1.06
CA GLY A 348 2.14 -16.24 0.01
C GLY A 348 0.69 -16.64 0.19
N CYS A 349 0.42 -17.88 0.55
CA CYS A 349 -0.92 -18.29 0.96
C CYS A 349 -1.38 -17.50 2.19
N GLY A 350 -0.44 -17.18 3.11
CA GLY A 350 -0.68 -16.28 4.22
C GLY A 350 -1.12 -14.88 3.78
N TYR A 351 -0.46 -14.30 2.77
CA TYR A 351 -0.85 -13.01 2.21
C TYR A 351 -2.27 -13.06 1.62
N LEU A 352 -2.60 -14.09 0.85
CA LEU A 352 -3.95 -14.23 0.30
C LEU A 352 -5.01 -14.36 1.40
N ALA A 353 -4.79 -15.23 2.38
CA ALA A 353 -5.69 -15.40 3.53
C ALA A 353 -5.82 -14.09 4.33
N GLY A 354 -4.71 -13.40 4.59
CA GLY A 354 -4.68 -12.12 5.29
C GLY A 354 -5.43 -11.02 4.53
N THR A 355 -5.40 -11.00 3.20
CA THR A 355 -6.14 -10.04 2.38
C THR A 355 -7.65 -10.19 2.56
N LEU A 356 -8.15 -11.42 2.61
CA LEU A 356 -9.59 -11.69 2.75
C LEU A 356 -10.15 -11.27 4.12
N VAL A 357 -9.36 -11.43 5.18
CA VAL A 357 -9.79 -11.19 6.56
C VAL A 357 -9.35 -9.82 7.07
N GLY A 358 -8.13 -9.39 6.74
CA GLY A 358 -7.49 -8.19 7.30
C GLY A 358 -8.25 -6.90 7.00
N GLY A 359 -8.78 -6.75 5.78
CA GLY A 359 -9.61 -5.59 5.41
C GLY A 359 -10.90 -5.50 6.24
N ARG A 360 -11.59 -6.63 6.41
CA ARG A 360 -12.82 -6.71 7.22
C ARG A 360 -12.56 -6.39 8.69
N TYR A 361 -11.45 -6.90 9.23
CA TYR A 361 -11.04 -6.63 10.61
C TYR A 361 -10.67 -5.15 10.82
N ALA A 362 -9.97 -4.54 9.88
CA ALA A 362 -9.65 -3.10 9.92
C ALA A 362 -10.93 -2.25 9.91
N ASP A 363 -11.90 -2.57 9.04
CA ASP A 363 -13.17 -1.86 8.97
C ASP A 363 -14.02 -2.08 10.24
N TYR A 364 -14.03 -3.29 10.78
CA TYR A 364 -14.69 -3.59 12.07
C TYR A 364 -14.10 -2.74 13.21
N THR A 365 -12.76 -2.67 13.28
CA THR A 365 -12.07 -1.86 14.30
C THR A 365 -12.44 -0.38 14.19
N VAL A 366 -12.44 0.17 12.98
CA VAL A 366 -12.83 1.57 12.74
C VAL A 366 -14.28 1.82 13.18
N ARG A 367 -15.23 0.95 12.79
CA ARG A 367 -16.64 1.08 13.19
C ARG A 367 -16.82 1.03 14.70
N ARG A 368 -16.11 0.11 15.37
CA ARG A 368 -16.14 0.00 16.84
C ARG A 368 -15.68 1.30 17.52
N TRP A 369 -14.59 1.91 17.04
CA TRP A 369 -14.09 3.16 17.60
C TRP A 369 -14.97 4.37 17.27
N ILE A 370 -15.59 4.42 16.10
CA ILE A 370 -16.61 5.43 15.76
C ILE A 370 -17.79 5.34 16.71
N ALA A 371 -18.31 4.12 16.97
CA ALA A 371 -19.41 3.91 17.91
C ALA A 371 -19.05 4.34 19.33
N GLN A 372 -17.84 4.02 19.82
CA GLN A 372 -17.36 4.43 21.15
C GLN A 372 -17.17 5.96 21.30
N ARG A 373 -17.05 6.69 20.19
CA ARG A 373 -16.85 8.15 20.17
C ARG A 373 -18.08 8.92 19.69
N HIS A 374 -19.25 8.34 19.83
CA HIS A 374 -20.49 9.02 19.44
C HIS A 374 -20.47 9.60 18.01
N GLY A 375 -20.05 8.77 17.04
CA GLY A 375 -20.03 9.12 15.62
C GLY A 375 -18.79 9.88 15.11
N ARG A 376 -17.85 10.27 15.97
CA ARG A 376 -16.62 10.96 15.53
C ARG A 376 -15.61 10.00 14.93
N ARG A 377 -15.31 10.17 13.65
CA ARG A 377 -14.27 9.43 12.94
C ARG A 377 -12.92 10.12 13.09
N ILE A 378 -11.88 9.38 13.49
CA ILE A 378 -10.49 9.81 13.55
C ILE A 378 -9.67 8.88 12.67
N SER A 379 -8.80 9.45 11.81
CA SER A 379 -7.98 8.65 10.87
C SER A 379 -7.05 7.67 11.59
N GLU A 380 -6.60 8.03 12.81
CA GLU A 380 -5.73 7.23 13.67
C GLU A 380 -6.37 5.94 14.19
N ASP A 381 -7.71 5.85 14.24
CA ASP A 381 -8.40 4.64 14.73
C ASP A 381 -8.11 3.40 13.86
N ARG A 382 -7.86 3.63 12.57
CA ARG A 382 -7.49 2.56 11.65
C ARG A 382 -6.14 1.92 12.03
N LEU A 383 -5.21 2.69 12.56
CA LEU A 383 -3.90 2.21 12.99
C LEU A 383 -3.99 1.25 14.19
N ARG A 384 -5.02 1.37 15.02
CA ARG A 384 -5.22 0.48 16.17
C ARG A 384 -5.44 -0.97 15.78
N SER A 385 -5.95 -1.23 14.56
CA SER A 385 -6.15 -2.59 14.05
C SER A 385 -4.83 -3.33 13.78
N CYS A 386 -3.75 -2.64 13.44
CA CYS A 386 -2.48 -3.28 13.11
C CYS A 386 -1.52 -3.45 14.31
N ILE A 387 -1.74 -2.71 15.42
CA ILE A 387 -0.84 -2.73 16.58
C ILE A 387 -0.60 -4.14 17.15
N PRO A 388 -1.62 -4.99 17.42
CA PRO A 388 -1.39 -6.32 17.97
C PRO A 388 -0.61 -7.24 17.01
N PHE A 389 -0.82 -7.07 15.72
CA PHE A 389 -0.15 -7.89 14.71
C PHE A 389 1.33 -7.51 14.54
N ILE A 390 1.65 -6.21 14.45
CA ILE A 390 3.03 -5.75 14.29
C ILE A 390 3.82 -5.81 15.61
N GLY A 391 3.13 -5.68 16.77
CA GLY A 391 3.76 -5.67 18.10
C GLY A 391 3.98 -7.04 18.73
N ALA A 392 3.14 -8.03 18.41
CA ALA A 392 3.19 -9.34 19.04
C ALA A 392 3.23 -10.50 18.03
N VAL A 393 2.26 -10.59 17.11
CA VAL A 393 2.12 -11.76 16.25
C VAL A 393 3.31 -11.90 15.29
N LEU A 394 3.66 -10.84 14.57
CA LEU A 394 4.78 -10.85 13.61
C LEU A 394 6.14 -11.10 14.29
N PRO A 395 6.51 -10.38 15.38
CA PRO A 395 7.72 -10.66 16.12
C PRO A 395 7.77 -12.10 16.64
N GLY A 396 6.67 -12.62 17.18
CA GLY A 396 6.55 -13.99 17.64
C GLY A 396 6.79 -15.02 16.52
N CYS A 397 6.14 -14.82 15.36
CA CYS A 397 6.35 -15.67 14.19
C CYS A 397 7.82 -15.66 13.73
N MET A 398 8.45 -14.48 13.69
CA MET A 398 9.85 -14.34 13.28
C MET A 398 10.82 -14.99 14.26
N LEU A 399 10.60 -14.85 15.57
CA LEU A 399 11.40 -15.50 16.61
C LEU A 399 11.31 -17.01 16.51
N ILE A 400 10.11 -17.57 16.44
CA ILE A 400 9.91 -19.01 16.37
C ILE A 400 10.52 -19.57 15.07
N TYR A 401 10.31 -18.90 13.93
CA TYR A 401 10.95 -19.25 12.67
C TYR A 401 12.48 -19.29 12.80
N GLY A 402 13.10 -18.21 13.30
CA GLY A 402 14.55 -18.08 13.36
C GLY A 402 15.22 -19.09 14.28
N TRP A 403 14.70 -19.24 15.50
CA TRP A 403 15.25 -20.16 16.48
C TRP A 403 14.98 -21.63 16.14
N SER A 404 13.79 -21.97 15.59
CA SER A 404 13.53 -23.34 15.14
C SER A 404 14.46 -23.77 14.01
N VAL A 405 14.80 -22.85 13.11
CA VAL A 405 15.76 -23.09 12.04
C VAL A 405 17.18 -23.21 12.61
N GLN A 406 17.61 -22.41 13.55
CA GLN A 406 18.96 -22.46 14.15
C GLN A 406 19.17 -23.71 14.99
N GLU A 407 18.30 -23.98 15.96
CA GLU A 407 18.41 -25.09 16.91
C GLU A 407 17.98 -26.45 16.34
N ARG A 408 17.55 -26.45 15.08
CA ARG A 408 17.13 -27.68 14.42
C ARG A 408 15.91 -28.38 15.05
N VAL A 409 14.98 -27.65 15.58
CA VAL A 409 13.79 -28.15 16.26
C VAL A 409 12.55 -28.05 15.35
N GLY A 410 11.65 -29.03 15.44
CA GLY A 410 10.32 -28.98 14.82
C GLY A 410 10.25 -29.30 13.32
N GLY A 411 11.34 -29.75 12.69
CA GLY A 411 11.34 -30.16 11.28
C GLY A 411 10.93 -29.06 10.30
N ILE A 412 10.42 -29.45 9.14
CA ILE A 412 9.97 -28.53 8.08
C ILE A 412 8.66 -27.81 8.45
N ALA A 413 7.80 -28.44 9.26
CA ALA A 413 6.47 -27.94 9.56
C ALA A 413 6.51 -26.59 10.30
N VAL A 414 7.41 -26.43 11.28
CA VAL A 414 7.47 -25.21 12.10
C VAL A 414 7.82 -23.97 11.25
N PRO A 415 8.92 -23.94 10.47
CA PRO A 415 9.19 -22.80 9.59
C PRO A 415 8.02 -22.48 8.65
N VAL A 416 7.40 -23.48 8.02
CA VAL A 416 6.31 -23.30 7.06
C VAL A 416 5.08 -22.67 7.72
N VAL A 417 4.66 -23.18 8.89
CA VAL A 417 3.50 -22.66 9.63
C VAL A 417 3.74 -21.22 10.06
N PHE A 418 4.90 -20.89 10.61
CA PHE A 418 5.18 -19.55 11.08
C PHE A 418 5.47 -18.55 9.95
N MET A 419 5.96 -18.98 8.80
CA MET A 419 5.99 -18.17 7.57
C MET A 419 4.57 -17.87 7.06
N PHE A 420 3.66 -18.85 7.10
CA PHE A 420 2.24 -18.63 6.73
C PHE A 420 1.55 -17.64 7.68
N LEU A 421 1.65 -17.87 8.99
CA LEU A 421 1.05 -16.98 9.99
C LEU A 421 1.63 -15.56 9.94
N GLY A 422 2.94 -15.44 9.71
CA GLY A 422 3.60 -14.17 9.46
C GLY A 422 3.05 -13.46 8.23
N GLY A 423 2.82 -14.19 7.14
CA GLY A 423 2.17 -13.67 5.94
C GLY A 423 0.75 -13.15 6.21
N VAL A 424 -0.07 -13.91 6.93
CA VAL A 424 -1.41 -13.48 7.36
C VAL A 424 -1.34 -12.17 8.15
N ALA A 425 -0.51 -12.15 9.20
CA ALA A 425 -0.39 -10.99 10.10
C ALA A 425 0.10 -9.73 9.39
N GLN A 426 0.99 -9.88 8.41
CA GLN A 426 1.51 -8.75 7.62
C GLN A 426 0.40 -8.05 6.82
N LEU A 427 -0.58 -8.80 6.32
CA LEU A 427 -1.71 -8.27 5.58
C LEU A 427 -2.83 -7.67 6.45
N PHE A 428 -2.79 -7.88 7.76
CA PHE A 428 -3.58 -7.07 8.69
C PHE A 428 -2.97 -5.67 8.88
N CYS A 429 -1.65 -5.51 8.65
CA CYS A 429 -0.94 -4.25 8.87
C CYS A 429 -0.93 -3.34 7.64
N PHE A 430 -0.54 -3.84 6.46
CA PHE A 430 -0.35 -3.00 5.26
C PHE A 430 -1.56 -2.19 4.82
N PRO A 431 -2.79 -2.74 4.75
CA PRO A 431 -3.95 -1.96 4.35
C PRO A 431 -4.22 -0.79 5.30
N SER A 432 -4.06 -1.02 6.60
CA SER A 432 -4.29 0.00 7.63
C SER A 432 -3.29 1.14 7.54
N LEU A 433 -1.99 0.84 7.39
CA LEU A 433 -0.93 1.83 7.23
C LEU A 433 -1.08 2.63 5.93
N ASN A 434 -1.34 1.95 4.80
CA ASN A 434 -1.50 2.60 3.51
C ASN A 434 -2.73 3.51 3.46
N THR A 435 -3.87 3.05 4.01
CA THR A 435 -5.09 3.86 4.01
C THR A 435 -4.98 5.05 4.95
N TYR A 436 -4.29 4.90 6.09
CA TYR A 436 -3.96 6.03 6.95
C TYR A 436 -3.18 7.12 6.18
N CYS A 437 -2.18 6.74 5.40
CA CYS A 437 -1.42 7.67 4.57
C CYS A 437 -2.30 8.41 3.54
N LEU A 438 -3.36 7.77 3.03
CA LEU A 438 -4.33 8.40 2.14
C LEU A 438 -5.23 9.40 2.86
N ASP A 439 -5.62 9.09 4.10
CA ASP A 439 -6.60 9.84 4.86
C ASP A 439 -6.00 11.08 5.55
N VAL A 440 -4.69 11.10 5.82
CA VAL A 440 -4.03 12.14 6.64
C VAL A 440 -3.91 13.48 5.93
N ILE A 441 -3.51 13.51 4.65
CA ILE A 441 -3.35 14.75 3.87
C ILE A 441 -4.15 14.61 2.59
N GLN A 442 -5.38 15.09 2.61
CA GLN A 442 -6.23 15.16 1.44
C GLN A 442 -5.64 16.18 0.43
N GLY A 443 -5.71 15.85 -0.86
CA GLY A 443 -5.15 16.69 -1.93
C GLY A 443 -3.68 16.42 -2.28
N ARG A 444 -2.90 15.76 -1.39
CA ARG A 444 -1.51 15.35 -1.64
C ARG A 444 -1.28 13.85 -1.42
N SER A 445 -2.31 13.06 -1.49
CA SER A 445 -2.29 11.61 -1.18
C SER A 445 -1.23 10.85 -1.98
N ALA A 446 -1.04 11.18 -3.27
CA ALA A 446 -0.03 10.53 -4.10
C ALA A 446 1.42 10.79 -3.61
N GLU A 447 1.71 12.00 -3.13
CA GLU A 447 3.03 12.36 -2.58
C GLU A 447 3.26 11.66 -1.24
N VAL A 448 2.23 11.56 -0.39
CA VAL A 448 2.30 10.85 0.90
C VAL A 448 2.55 9.37 0.69
N ILE A 449 1.83 8.74 -0.25
CA ILE A 449 2.03 7.33 -0.61
C ILE A 449 3.44 7.13 -1.18
N ALA A 450 3.91 8.02 -2.06
CA ALA A 450 5.24 7.93 -2.63
C ALA A 450 6.32 7.98 -1.53
N GLY A 451 6.17 8.87 -0.54
CA GLY A 451 7.06 8.94 0.63
C GLY A 451 7.04 7.66 1.47
N ASN A 452 5.85 7.12 1.75
CA ASN A 452 5.72 5.85 2.48
C ASN A 452 6.39 4.69 1.73
N PHE A 453 6.21 4.59 0.41
CA PHE A 453 6.88 3.58 -0.41
C PHE A 453 8.40 3.79 -0.44
N MET A 454 8.87 5.02 -0.49
CA MET A 454 10.30 5.34 -0.47
C MET A 454 10.97 4.78 0.79
N VAL A 455 10.49 5.13 1.98
CA VAL A 455 11.05 4.64 3.24
C VAL A 455 10.91 3.11 3.34
N ARG A 456 9.75 2.58 3.01
CA ARG A 456 9.43 1.16 3.04
C ARG A 456 10.43 0.32 2.23
N TYR A 457 10.71 0.72 1.00
CA TYR A 457 11.62 -0.03 0.14
C TYR A 457 13.10 0.23 0.45
N LEU A 458 13.47 1.38 1.04
CA LEU A 458 14.81 1.58 1.58
C LEU A 458 15.11 0.61 2.73
N PHE A 459 14.18 0.40 3.66
CA PHE A 459 14.33 -0.64 4.69
C PHE A 459 14.33 -2.05 4.11
N GLY A 460 13.54 -2.30 3.07
CA GLY A 460 13.59 -3.57 2.32
C GLY A 460 14.95 -3.80 1.65
N ALA A 461 15.53 -2.77 1.07
CA ALA A 461 16.86 -2.81 0.47
C ALA A 461 17.94 -3.13 1.52
N ALA A 462 17.91 -2.42 2.65
CA ALA A 462 18.82 -2.68 3.76
C ALA A 462 18.65 -4.12 4.28
N GLY A 463 17.41 -4.59 4.47
CA GLY A 463 17.11 -5.97 4.85
C GLY A 463 17.68 -6.97 3.85
N SER A 464 17.40 -6.80 2.56
CA SER A 464 17.91 -7.70 1.51
C SER A 464 19.44 -7.73 1.42
N ALA A 465 20.12 -6.61 1.65
CA ALA A 465 21.59 -6.52 1.62
C ALA A 465 22.23 -7.15 2.85
N VAL A 466 21.65 -6.93 4.03
CA VAL A 466 22.26 -7.29 5.33
C VAL A 466 21.96 -8.72 5.73
N VAL A 467 20.83 -9.30 5.29
CA VAL A 467 20.36 -10.61 5.80
C VAL A 467 21.37 -11.73 5.62
N LEU A 468 21.95 -11.92 4.44
CA LEU A 468 22.90 -13.02 4.19
C LEU A 468 24.23 -12.85 4.92
N PRO A 469 24.91 -11.69 4.91
CA PRO A 469 26.07 -11.43 5.74
C PRO A 469 25.78 -11.62 7.23
N ALA A 470 24.68 -11.07 7.74
CA ALA A 470 24.32 -11.18 9.15
C ALA A 470 24.09 -12.63 9.58
N ILE A 471 23.36 -13.43 8.79
CA ILE A 471 23.12 -14.84 9.10
C ILE A 471 24.42 -15.64 9.15
N LYS A 472 25.39 -15.31 8.28
CA LYS A 472 26.71 -15.98 8.29
C LYS A 472 27.53 -15.65 9.55
N THR A 473 27.37 -14.46 10.13
CA THR A 473 28.16 -14.01 11.29
C THR A 473 27.49 -14.31 12.62
N ILE A 474 26.20 -14.00 12.76
CA ILE A 474 25.46 -14.11 14.03
C ILE A 474 24.44 -15.25 14.07
N GLY A 475 24.18 -15.92 12.94
CA GLY A 475 23.18 -16.96 12.83
C GLY A 475 21.75 -16.45 12.57
N VAL A 476 20.86 -17.40 12.23
CA VAL A 476 19.47 -17.10 11.86
C VAL A 476 18.64 -16.62 13.07
N GLY A 477 18.83 -17.25 14.23
CA GLY A 477 18.09 -16.93 15.45
C GLY A 477 18.35 -15.50 15.94
N TRP A 478 19.60 -15.09 16.02
CA TRP A 478 19.95 -13.72 16.43
C TRP A 478 19.50 -12.68 15.42
N PHE A 479 19.66 -12.94 14.13
CA PHE A 479 19.11 -12.06 13.09
C PHE A 479 17.59 -11.89 13.23
N SER A 480 16.88 -12.99 13.51
CA SER A 480 15.42 -12.96 13.72
C SER A 480 15.04 -12.19 14.98
N THR A 481 15.86 -12.27 16.04
CA THR A 481 15.67 -11.51 17.27
C THR A 481 15.80 -9.99 17.03
N ILE A 482 16.83 -9.56 16.30
CA ILE A 482 17.03 -8.17 15.92
C ILE A 482 15.86 -7.67 15.06
N SER A 483 15.44 -8.47 14.08
CA SER A 483 14.29 -8.15 13.21
C SER A 483 12.99 -8.03 14.00
N SER A 484 12.77 -8.89 14.99
CA SER A 484 11.61 -8.81 15.89
C SER A 484 11.64 -7.55 16.75
N GLY A 485 12.80 -7.16 17.28
CA GLY A 485 12.99 -5.89 17.99
C GLY A 485 12.65 -4.69 17.11
N PHE A 486 13.05 -4.71 15.84
CA PHE A 486 12.71 -3.65 14.90
C PHE A 486 11.20 -3.57 14.61
N MET A 487 10.49 -4.71 14.53
CA MET A 487 9.03 -4.71 14.39
C MET A 487 8.32 -4.18 15.65
N ILE A 488 8.80 -4.55 16.85
CA ILE A 488 8.27 -4.00 18.12
C ILE A 488 8.48 -2.48 18.17
N PHE A 489 9.63 -1.97 17.74
CA PHE A 489 9.86 -0.54 17.59
C PHE A 489 8.89 0.09 16.60
N GLY A 490 8.63 -0.55 15.44
CA GLY A 490 7.60 -0.14 14.49
C GLY A 490 6.20 -0.08 15.10
N ALA A 491 5.84 -1.04 15.96
CA ALA A 491 4.58 -1.03 16.71
C ALA A 491 4.49 0.14 17.68
N ALA A 492 5.57 0.46 18.39
CA ALA A 492 5.65 1.61 19.27
C ALA A 492 5.47 2.93 18.50
N CYS A 493 6.05 3.04 17.30
CA CYS A 493 5.85 4.17 16.40
C CYS A 493 4.37 4.33 16.01
N VAL A 494 3.70 3.25 15.62
CA VAL A 494 2.26 3.29 15.28
C VAL A 494 1.42 3.65 16.49
N TRP A 495 1.74 3.10 17.66
CA TRP A 495 1.05 3.41 18.89
C TRP A 495 1.19 4.88 19.27
N ALA A 496 2.38 5.44 19.15
CA ALA A 496 2.62 6.87 19.35
C ALA A 496 1.75 7.72 18.39
N VAL A 497 1.65 7.34 17.11
CA VAL A 497 0.77 8.04 16.16
C VAL A 497 -0.69 7.88 16.53
N ALA A 498 -1.12 6.71 16.99
CA ALA A 498 -2.51 6.47 17.41
C ALA A 498 -2.91 7.31 18.64
N LEU A 499 -1.95 7.66 19.51
CA LEU A 499 -2.19 8.50 20.71
C LEU A 499 -2.06 9.99 20.43
N TRP A 500 -1.01 10.40 19.72
CA TRP A 500 -0.62 11.82 19.58
C TRP A 500 -0.78 12.39 18.16
N GLY A 501 -1.09 11.57 17.17
CA GLY A 501 -1.16 11.97 15.75
C GLY A 501 -2.13 13.13 15.49
N THR A 502 -3.31 13.10 16.10
CA THR A 502 -4.31 14.18 16.02
C THR A 502 -3.75 15.51 16.54
N ASN A 503 -3.04 15.50 17.69
CA ASN A 503 -2.47 16.70 18.29
C ASN A 503 -1.34 17.28 17.43
N TRP A 504 -0.51 16.42 16.83
CA TRP A 504 0.56 16.89 15.93
C TRP A 504 -0.01 17.53 14.67
N ARG A 505 -1.09 17.00 14.10
CA ARG A 505 -1.77 17.63 12.97
C ARG A 505 -2.34 18.99 13.32
N LYS A 506 -3.06 19.12 14.44
CA LYS A 506 -3.62 20.40 14.90
C LYS A 506 -2.55 21.47 15.05
N ARG A 507 -1.42 21.17 15.70
CA ARG A 507 -0.30 22.11 15.86
C ARG A 507 0.32 22.55 14.52
N ILE A 508 0.31 21.71 13.49
CA ILE A 508 0.87 22.05 12.19
C ILE A 508 -0.12 22.92 11.40
N ASP A 509 -1.41 22.67 11.52
CA ASP A 509 -2.45 23.44 10.85
C ASP A 509 -2.59 24.84 11.50
N GLU A 510 -2.47 24.95 12.81
CA GLU A 510 -2.41 26.22 13.54
C GLU A 510 -1.22 27.10 13.08
N LYS A 511 -0.04 26.48 12.84
CA LYS A 511 1.14 27.21 12.33
C LYS A 511 1.00 27.68 10.89
N LYS A 512 0.05 27.14 10.11
CA LYS A 512 -0.22 27.53 8.73
C LYS A 512 -1.39 28.48 8.57
N ALA A 513 -2.22 28.64 9.59
CA ALA A 513 -3.30 29.62 9.59
C ALA A 513 -2.69 31.02 9.52
N PRO A 514 -3.19 31.92 8.66
CA PRO A 514 -2.78 33.32 8.67
C PRO A 514 -3.07 33.91 10.06
N PRO A 515 -2.25 34.85 10.55
CA PRO A 515 -2.50 35.47 11.84
C PRO A 515 -3.89 36.09 11.87
N PRO A 516 -4.65 36.00 12.98
CA PRO A 516 -5.98 36.57 13.06
C PRO A 516 -5.88 38.07 12.80
N GLY A 517 -6.43 38.53 11.65
CA GLY A 517 -6.46 39.93 11.28
C GLY A 517 -5.54 40.34 10.12
N ALA A 518 -4.98 39.39 9.32
CA ALA A 518 -4.26 39.70 8.09
C ALA A 518 -5.18 39.62 6.86
#